data_ae2d116e4edf2a5c1066d00998f947f3
#
_entry.id   ae2d116e4edf2a5c1066d00998f947f3
#
_cell.length_a   1.000
_cell.length_b   1.000
_cell.length_c   1.000
_cell.angle_alpha   90.00
_cell.angle_beta   90.00
_cell.angle_gamma   90.00
#
_symmetry.space_group_name_H-M   'P 1'
#
loop_
_entity.id
_entity.type
_entity.pdbx_description
1 polymer ?
#
loop_
_entity_poly.entity_id
_entity_poly.type
_entity_poly.pdbx_seq_one_letter_code
_entity_poly.pdbx_strand_id
1 'polypeptide(L)'
;QDLDIQWQIYALDGSVLKEDSSHQDSYSNKSIQLANYLSEEGWAKNNFLVKFQVYENGEVLTERSFLHLPKKKKHSGDLKIVAKLIYNPAEKSGVLTLENTCFLNSLFISSKKNGVHFDNNLLYLLPGKHTISFQSEDLITIDDLVFEYL
;
A
#
# COMPACT_ATOMS: atom_id res chain seq x y z
N GLN A 1 16.08 -19.53 12.02
CA GLN A 1 15.83 -18.28 11.28
C GLN A 1 14.92 -17.38 12.09
N ASP A 2 15.36 -16.16 12.28
CA ASP A 2 14.63 -15.19 13.08
C ASP A 2 13.69 -14.38 12.18
N LEU A 3 12.43 -14.30 12.58
CA LEU A 3 11.44 -13.48 11.92
C LEU A 3 11.01 -12.34 12.85
N ASP A 4 11.06 -11.13 12.32
CA ASP A 4 10.48 -9.97 12.97
C ASP A 4 9.20 -9.58 12.22
N ILE A 5 8.11 -9.49 12.95
CA ILE A 5 6.81 -9.14 12.42
C ILE A 5 6.43 -7.78 12.99
N GLN A 6 6.25 -6.81 12.11
CA GLN A 6 5.80 -5.47 12.46
C GLN A 6 4.43 -5.21 11.86
N TRP A 7 3.60 -4.49 12.58
CA TRP A 7 2.31 -4.07 12.06
C TRP A 7 1.88 -2.74 12.63
N GLN A 8 1.15 -2.00 11.80
CA GLN A 8 0.62 -0.69 12.14
C GLN A 8 -0.85 -0.65 11.74
N ILE A 9 -1.65 0.04 12.55
CA ILE A 9 -3.04 0.36 12.25
C ILE A 9 -3.13 1.85 12.00
N TYR A 10 -3.66 2.22 10.82
CA TYR A 10 -3.81 3.60 10.39
C TYR A 10 -5.29 3.97 10.29
N ALA A 11 -5.64 5.16 10.76
CA ALA A 11 -6.87 5.81 10.33
C ALA A 11 -6.73 6.19 8.84
N LEU A 12 -7.84 6.37 8.14
CA LEU A 12 -7.80 6.68 6.72
C LEU A 12 -7.28 8.08 6.40
N ASP A 13 -7.12 8.94 7.40
CA ASP A 13 -6.44 10.24 7.25
C ASP A 13 -4.90 10.13 7.29
N GLY A 14 -4.38 8.92 7.52
CA GLY A 14 -2.95 8.65 7.61
C GLY A 14 -2.39 8.63 9.02
N SER A 15 -3.17 8.99 10.04
CA SER A 15 -2.69 8.95 11.43
C SER A 15 -2.51 7.51 11.92
N VAL A 16 -1.44 7.28 12.68
CA VAL A 16 -1.14 5.97 13.27
C VAL A 16 -1.98 5.81 14.53
N LEU A 17 -2.83 4.78 14.55
CA LEU A 17 -3.66 4.46 15.70
C LEU A 17 -2.97 3.49 16.65
N LYS A 18 -2.21 2.54 16.12
CA LYS A 18 -1.48 1.56 16.91
C LYS A 18 -0.32 0.96 16.12
N GLU A 19 0.78 0.68 16.82
CA GLU A 19 1.93 -0.05 16.29
C GLU A 19 2.35 -1.13 17.28
N ASP A 20 2.82 -2.26 16.75
CA ASP A 20 3.42 -3.30 17.56
C ASP A 20 4.37 -4.16 16.73
N SER A 21 5.16 -4.97 17.41
CA SER A 21 6.07 -5.91 16.77
C SER A 21 6.17 -7.19 17.59
N SER A 22 6.50 -8.26 16.91
CA SER A 22 6.71 -9.58 17.52
C SER A 22 7.94 -10.23 16.90
N HIS A 23 8.76 -10.85 17.73
CA HIS A 23 9.94 -11.60 17.29
C HIS A 23 9.70 -13.09 17.44
N GLN A 24 10.07 -13.86 16.41
CA GLN A 24 9.95 -15.32 16.40
C GLN A 24 11.31 -15.94 16.06
N ASP A 25 11.88 -16.72 16.99
CA ASP A 25 13.20 -17.36 16.82
C ASP A 25 13.18 -18.48 15.79
N SER A 26 12.07 -19.16 15.67
CA SER A 26 11.90 -20.21 14.67
C SER A 26 10.44 -20.36 14.31
N TYR A 27 10.20 -20.73 13.08
CA TYR A 27 8.85 -21.06 12.64
C TYR A 27 8.81 -22.47 12.07
N SER A 28 7.84 -23.21 12.45
CA SER A 28 7.42 -24.44 11.81
C SER A 28 5.93 -24.28 11.57
N ASN A 29 5.40 -24.79 10.52
CA ASN A 29 3.98 -24.83 10.08
C ASN A 29 2.92 -24.51 11.16
N LYS A 30 3.07 -23.39 11.86
CA LYS A 30 2.14 -22.94 12.90
C LYS A 30 1.50 -21.63 12.47
N SER A 31 0.20 -21.53 12.66
CA SER A 31 -0.49 -20.24 12.61
C SER A 31 -0.23 -19.48 13.90
N ILE A 32 0.24 -18.25 13.78
CA ILE A 32 0.48 -17.37 14.92
C ILE A 32 -0.60 -16.28 14.88
N GLN A 33 -1.39 -16.20 15.96
CA GLN A 33 -2.32 -15.10 16.13
C GLN A 33 -1.55 -13.90 16.70
N LEU A 34 -1.33 -12.88 15.85
CA LEU A 34 -0.54 -11.71 16.23
C LEU A 34 -1.31 -10.75 17.13
N ALA A 35 -2.61 -10.61 16.88
CA ALA A 35 -3.43 -9.66 17.62
C ALA A 35 -4.92 -10.00 17.50
N ASN A 36 -5.66 -9.76 18.58
CA ASN A 36 -7.11 -9.81 18.58
C ASN A 36 -7.68 -8.46 19.02
N TYR A 37 -7.24 -7.39 18.35
CA TYR A 37 -7.59 -6.02 18.74
C TYR A 37 -9.01 -5.61 18.36
N LEU A 38 -9.60 -6.28 17.38
CA LEU A 38 -10.95 -5.93 16.92
C LEU A 38 -12.03 -6.18 17.98
N SER A 39 -11.81 -7.10 18.91
CA SER A 39 -12.73 -7.38 20.01
C SER A 39 -12.53 -6.43 21.19
N GLU A 40 -11.41 -5.73 21.24
CA GLU A 40 -11.08 -4.77 22.28
C GLU A 40 -11.32 -3.34 21.77
N GLU A 41 -11.67 -2.41 22.62
CA GLU A 41 -11.73 -0.95 22.33
C GLU A 41 -12.71 -0.51 21.22
N GLY A 42 -13.61 -1.37 20.75
CA GLY A 42 -14.63 -0.96 19.77
C GLY A 42 -14.11 -0.64 18.36
N TRP A 43 -12.95 -1.15 17.99
CA TRP A 43 -12.32 -0.92 16.68
C TRP A 43 -13.19 -1.30 15.50
N ALA A 44 -14.02 -2.34 15.66
CA ALA A 44 -14.86 -2.85 14.57
C ALA A 44 -15.84 -1.82 13.98
N LYS A 45 -16.10 -0.74 14.68
CA LYS A 45 -17.01 0.33 14.24
C LYS A 45 -16.33 1.41 13.40
N ASN A 46 -15.01 1.42 13.34
CA ASN A 46 -14.23 2.46 12.68
C ASN A 46 -13.58 1.94 11.40
N ASN A 47 -13.35 2.86 10.46
CA ASN A 47 -12.57 2.57 9.25
C ASN A 47 -11.09 2.62 9.58
N PHE A 48 -10.34 1.61 9.14
CA PHE A 48 -8.89 1.59 9.32
C PHE A 48 -8.20 0.71 8.29
N LEU A 49 -6.88 0.93 8.15
CA LEU A 49 -5.98 0.13 7.33
C LEU A 49 -4.92 -0.49 8.23
N VAL A 50 -4.72 -1.80 8.12
CA VAL A 50 -3.64 -2.52 8.79
C VAL A 50 -2.55 -2.84 7.78
N LYS A 51 -1.30 -2.53 8.10
CA LYS A 51 -0.12 -2.95 7.34
C LYS A 51 0.72 -3.91 8.15
N PHE A 52 1.04 -5.03 7.55
CA PHE A 52 1.95 -6.03 8.11
C PHE A 52 3.22 -6.11 7.30
N GLN A 53 4.34 -6.19 7.98
CA GLN A 53 5.65 -6.40 7.38
C GLN A 53 6.34 -7.53 8.13
N VAL A 54 6.87 -8.48 7.39
CA VAL A 54 7.67 -9.59 7.94
C VAL A 54 9.09 -9.41 7.46
N TYR A 55 10.02 -9.37 8.40
CA TYR A 55 11.44 -9.25 8.15
C TYR A 55 12.15 -10.56 8.49
N GLU A 56 13.11 -10.94 7.68
CA GLU A 56 14.04 -12.03 7.95
C GLU A 56 15.44 -11.47 7.82
N ASN A 57 16.24 -11.59 8.88
CA ASN A 57 17.60 -11.03 8.93
C ASN A 57 17.70 -9.55 8.53
N GLY A 58 16.70 -8.75 8.90
CA GLY A 58 16.66 -7.32 8.63
C GLY A 58 16.14 -6.93 7.24
N GLU A 59 15.84 -7.90 6.39
CA GLU A 59 15.27 -7.65 5.06
C GLU A 59 13.77 -7.95 5.03
N VAL A 60 13.02 -7.14 4.27
CA VAL A 60 11.58 -7.34 4.11
C VAL A 60 11.32 -8.61 3.32
N LEU A 61 10.74 -9.60 3.97
CA LEU A 61 10.35 -10.85 3.33
C LEU A 61 8.99 -10.72 2.64
N THR A 62 8.04 -10.07 3.29
CA THR A 62 6.70 -9.84 2.74
C THR A 62 6.01 -8.66 3.40
N GLU A 63 5.10 -8.05 2.67
CA GLU A 63 4.24 -6.98 3.16
C GLU A 63 2.80 -7.28 2.74
N ARG A 64 1.85 -7.03 3.63
CA ARG A 64 0.41 -7.19 3.37
C ARG A 64 -0.37 -6.05 3.99
N SER A 65 -1.45 -5.69 3.35
CA SER A 65 -2.40 -4.70 3.85
C SER A 65 -3.79 -5.29 3.97
N PHE A 66 -4.49 -4.88 5.00
CA PHE A 66 -5.88 -5.25 5.25
C PHE A 66 -6.71 -4.00 5.50
N LEU A 67 -7.80 -3.85 4.75
CA LEU A 67 -8.69 -2.70 4.86
C LEU A 67 -10.01 -3.11 5.53
N HIS A 68 -10.37 -2.37 6.56
CA HIS A 68 -11.64 -2.53 7.27
C HIS A 68 -12.50 -1.28 7.08
N LEU A 69 -13.63 -1.41 6.39
CA LEU A 69 -14.53 -0.31 6.05
C LEU A 69 -15.97 -0.60 6.49
N PRO A 70 -16.26 -0.57 7.80
CA PRO A 70 -17.64 -0.74 8.27
C PRO A 70 -18.54 0.44 7.90
N LYS A 71 -17.96 1.62 7.67
CA LYS A 71 -18.69 2.84 7.28
C LYS A 71 -18.29 3.20 5.85
N LYS A 72 -19.28 3.20 4.95
CA LYS A 72 -19.05 3.72 3.59
C LYS A 72 -18.84 5.23 3.69
N LYS A 73 -17.62 5.67 3.38
CA LYS A 73 -17.36 7.09 3.17
C LYS A 73 -17.59 7.38 1.68
N LYS A 74 -18.51 8.29 1.40
CA LYS A 74 -18.49 9.00 0.12
C LYS A 74 -17.25 9.87 0.11
N HIS A 75 -16.56 9.93 -1.05
CA HIS A 75 -15.50 10.90 -1.22
C HIS A 75 -16.06 12.29 -0.93
N SER A 76 -15.74 12.82 0.24
CA SER A 76 -16.11 14.18 0.59
C SER A 76 -14.95 15.08 0.22
N GLY A 77 -15.14 15.90 -0.80
CA GLY A 77 -14.19 16.92 -1.18
C GLY A 77 -13.41 16.61 -2.46
N ASP A 78 -12.58 17.55 -2.84
CA ASP A 78 -11.79 17.52 -4.07
C ASP A 78 -10.62 16.55 -3.91
N LEU A 79 -10.83 15.31 -4.30
CA LEU A 79 -9.72 14.37 -4.41
C LEU A 79 -8.80 14.86 -5.54
N LYS A 80 -7.57 15.17 -5.16
CA LYS A 80 -6.52 15.53 -6.12
C LYS A 80 -5.43 14.48 -6.09
N ILE A 81 -5.10 13.97 -7.26
CA ILE A 81 -3.94 13.10 -7.45
C ILE A 81 -2.96 13.86 -8.31
N VAL A 82 -1.76 14.08 -7.80
CA VAL A 82 -0.64 14.63 -8.56
C VAL A 82 0.32 13.49 -8.86
N ALA A 83 0.63 13.29 -10.13
CA ALA A 83 1.50 12.23 -10.58
C ALA A 83 2.74 12.77 -11.27
N LYS A 84 3.90 12.20 -10.99
CA LYS A 84 5.17 12.47 -11.66
C LYS A 84 5.80 11.15 -12.07
N LEU A 85 6.40 11.15 -13.25
CA LEU A 85 7.00 9.95 -13.81
C LEU A 85 8.44 10.25 -14.25
N ILE A 86 9.37 9.37 -13.83
CA ILE A 86 10.76 9.40 -14.28
C ILE A 86 11.03 8.05 -14.95
N TYR A 87 11.50 8.08 -16.19
CA TYR A 87 11.85 6.91 -16.97
C TYR A 87 13.34 6.87 -17.29
N ASN A 88 13.96 5.72 -17.08
CA ASN A 88 15.34 5.48 -17.44
C ASN A 88 15.42 4.53 -18.66
N PRO A 89 15.76 5.07 -19.86
CA PRO A 89 15.80 4.25 -21.08
C PRO A 89 16.87 3.15 -21.05
N ALA A 90 17.97 3.37 -20.33
CA ALA A 90 19.06 2.38 -20.25
C ALA A 90 18.63 1.12 -19.50
N GLU A 91 17.80 1.27 -18.48
CA GLU A 91 17.29 0.16 -17.66
C GLU A 91 15.89 -0.29 -18.06
N LYS A 92 15.23 0.41 -18.98
CA LYS A 92 13.84 0.18 -19.39
C LYS A 92 12.90 0.12 -18.20
N SER A 93 13.13 1.00 -17.25
CA SER A 93 12.37 1.07 -16.00
C SER A 93 12.22 2.51 -15.54
N GLY A 94 11.35 2.71 -14.58
CA GLY A 94 11.13 4.02 -14.02
C GLY A 94 10.41 3.99 -12.69
N VAL A 95 10.12 5.19 -12.20
CA VAL A 95 9.44 5.40 -10.93
C VAL A 95 8.28 6.37 -11.17
N LEU A 96 7.10 5.96 -10.73
CA LEU A 96 5.91 6.79 -10.65
C LEU A 96 5.75 7.28 -9.22
N THR A 97 5.69 8.59 -9.04
CA THR A 97 5.40 9.20 -7.75
C THR A 97 3.99 9.77 -7.78
N LEU A 98 3.18 9.34 -6.83
CA LEU A 98 1.81 9.80 -6.64
C LEU A 98 1.70 10.58 -5.34
N GLU A 99 0.97 11.67 -5.38
CA GLU A 99 0.57 12.41 -4.18
C GLU A 99 -0.94 12.58 -4.19
N ASN A 100 -1.59 12.09 -3.14
CA ASN A 100 -3.03 12.14 -2.99
C ASN A 100 -3.43 12.87 -1.70
N THR A 101 -4.52 13.61 -1.77
CA THR A 101 -5.04 14.40 -0.64
C THR A 101 -5.96 13.60 0.26
N CYS A 102 -6.57 12.53 -0.26
CA CYS A 102 -7.50 11.68 0.46
C CYS A 102 -7.12 10.22 0.28
N PHE A 103 -7.62 9.35 1.17
CA PHE A 103 -7.46 7.91 1.02
C PHE A 103 -8.02 7.42 -0.31
N LEU A 104 -7.24 6.61 -1.02
CA LEU A 104 -7.65 5.94 -2.26
C LEU A 104 -7.85 4.45 -2.00
N ASN A 105 -9.07 4.00 -2.28
CA ASN A 105 -9.42 2.58 -2.20
C ASN A 105 -9.18 1.91 -3.54
N SER A 106 -8.38 0.84 -3.54
CA SER A 106 -8.18 -0.02 -4.72
C SER A 106 -7.76 0.74 -5.98
N LEU A 107 -6.73 1.60 -5.86
CA LEU A 107 -6.17 2.29 -7.02
C LEU A 107 -5.57 1.28 -7.99
N PHE A 108 -6.06 1.28 -9.22
CA PHE A 108 -5.53 0.51 -10.33
C PHE A 108 -4.90 1.44 -11.35
N ILE A 109 -3.65 1.15 -11.72
CA ILE A 109 -2.88 1.92 -12.68
C ILE A 109 -2.69 1.09 -13.93
N SER A 110 -3.07 1.63 -15.07
CA SER A 110 -2.86 1.00 -16.37
C SER A 110 -2.22 1.99 -17.36
N SER A 111 -1.71 1.46 -18.44
CA SER A 111 -1.12 2.24 -19.52
C SER A 111 -1.87 2.04 -20.83
N LYS A 112 -2.04 3.11 -21.58
CA LYS A 112 -2.55 3.08 -22.97
C LYS A 112 -1.56 2.40 -23.90
N LYS A 113 -0.26 2.39 -23.56
CA LYS A 113 0.78 1.71 -24.30
C LYS A 113 0.96 0.27 -23.77
N ASN A 114 1.29 -0.66 -24.65
CA ASN A 114 1.59 -2.03 -24.30
C ASN A 114 2.98 -2.17 -23.65
N GLY A 115 3.19 -3.25 -22.92
CA GLY A 115 4.51 -3.59 -22.38
C GLY A 115 4.91 -2.80 -21.14
N VAL A 116 3.97 -2.21 -20.44
CA VAL A 116 4.19 -1.51 -19.17
C VAL A 116 3.73 -2.37 -18.00
N HIS A 117 4.63 -2.62 -17.04
CA HIS A 117 4.35 -3.43 -15.85
C HIS A 117 4.67 -2.63 -14.60
N PHE A 118 3.68 -2.47 -13.74
CA PHE A 118 3.83 -1.83 -12.43
C PHE A 118 4.11 -2.90 -11.38
N ASP A 119 5.07 -2.65 -10.50
CA ASP A 119 5.46 -3.59 -9.45
C ASP A 119 4.35 -3.81 -8.43
N ASN A 120 3.53 -2.79 -8.21
CA ASN A 120 2.35 -2.86 -7.34
C ASN A 120 1.14 -2.27 -8.04
N ASN A 121 -0.01 -2.88 -7.81
CA ASN A 121 -1.29 -2.39 -8.32
C ASN A 121 -2.42 -2.76 -7.34
N LEU A 122 -3.62 -2.25 -7.57
CA LEU A 122 -4.76 -2.37 -6.65
C LEU A 122 -4.41 -1.89 -5.24
N LEU A 123 -3.87 -0.70 -5.16
CA LEU A 123 -3.26 -0.15 -3.96
C LEU A 123 -4.28 0.52 -3.06
N TYR A 124 -4.09 0.35 -1.75
CA TYR A 124 -4.71 1.20 -0.74
C TYR A 124 -3.71 2.30 -0.40
N LEU A 125 -4.01 3.55 -0.74
CA LEU A 125 -3.10 4.66 -0.52
C LEU A 125 -3.65 5.62 0.52
N LEU A 126 -2.96 5.71 1.66
CA LEU A 126 -3.20 6.76 2.64
C LEU A 126 -2.83 8.13 2.04
N PRO A 127 -3.36 9.24 2.55
CA PRO A 127 -2.95 10.56 2.07
C PRO A 127 -1.44 10.74 2.15
N GLY A 128 -0.85 11.35 1.14
CA GLY A 128 0.59 11.60 1.10
C GLY A 128 1.25 11.20 -0.21
N LYS A 129 2.57 11.03 -0.17
CA LYS A 129 3.39 10.64 -1.32
C LYS A 129 3.67 9.15 -1.33
N HIS A 130 3.55 8.54 -2.51
CA HIS A 130 3.80 7.13 -2.74
C HIS A 130 4.63 6.95 -3.99
N THR A 131 5.55 6.00 -3.97
CA THR A 131 6.37 5.65 -5.12
C THR A 131 6.08 4.24 -5.59
N ILE A 132 5.96 4.07 -6.91
CA ILE A 132 5.68 2.80 -7.54
C ILE A 132 6.70 2.62 -8.66
N SER A 133 7.46 1.54 -8.61
CA SER A 133 8.38 1.18 -9.67
C SER A 133 7.66 0.50 -10.82
N PHE A 134 8.12 0.71 -12.02
CA PHE A 134 7.57 0.07 -13.22
C PHE A 134 8.65 -0.29 -14.22
N GLN A 135 8.31 -1.17 -15.13
CA GLN A 135 9.13 -1.56 -16.28
C GLN A 135 8.38 -1.24 -17.56
N SER A 136 9.09 -0.74 -18.56
CA SER A 136 8.52 -0.43 -19.86
C SER A 136 9.58 -0.51 -20.94
N GLU A 137 9.29 -1.24 -22.03
CA GLU A 137 10.18 -1.30 -23.19
C GLU A 137 10.34 0.06 -23.86
N ASP A 138 9.29 0.86 -23.89
CA ASP A 138 9.25 2.15 -24.55
C ASP A 138 9.08 3.29 -23.54
N LEU A 139 9.51 4.48 -23.96
CA LEU A 139 9.26 5.70 -23.19
C LEU A 139 7.75 5.91 -23.00
N ILE A 140 7.35 6.11 -21.77
CA ILE A 140 5.98 6.49 -21.41
C ILE A 140 5.96 7.83 -20.68
N THR A 141 4.83 8.52 -20.77
CA THR A 141 4.57 9.78 -20.08
C THR A 141 3.33 9.64 -19.20
N ILE A 142 3.08 10.63 -18.36
CA ILE A 142 1.87 10.66 -17.52
C ILE A 142 0.59 10.55 -18.35
N ASP A 143 0.56 11.16 -19.55
CA ASP A 143 -0.61 11.11 -20.42
C ASP A 143 -0.93 9.71 -20.95
N ASP A 144 0.01 8.79 -20.90
CA ASP A 144 -0.19 7.39 -21.25
C ASP A 144 -0.87 6.58 -20.14
N LEU A 145 -0.96 7.12 -18.93
CA LEU A 145 -1.45 6.41 -17.76
C LEU A 145 -2.94 6.68 -17.52
N VAL A 146 -3.61 5.65 -17.02
CA VAL A 146 -4.99 5.70 -16.58
C VAL A 146 -5.05 5.27 -15.12
N PHE A 147 -5.69 6.09 -14.28
CA PHE A 147 -5.90 5.81 -12.87
C PHE A 147 -7.38 5.53 -12.62
N GLU A 148 -7.66 4.36 -12.08
CA GLU A 148 -9.02 3.96 -11.70
C GLU A 148 -9.05 3.61 -10.21
N TYR A 149 -10.10 4.02 -9.51
CA TYR A 149 -10.26 3.77 -8.07
C TYR A 149 -11.73 3.71 -7.68
N LEU A 150 -11.99 3.08 -6.56
CA LEU A 150 -13.35 2.96 -6.01
C LEU A 150 -13.74 4.15 -5.14
#